data_69a90197541056093fb67c593e4eff9c
#
_entry.id   69a90197541056093fb67c593e4eff9c
#
_cell.length_a   1.000
_cell.length_b   1.000
_cell.length_c   1.000
_cell.angle_alpha   90.00
_cell.angle_beta   90.00
_cell.angle_gamma   90.00
#
_symmetry.space_group_name_H-M   'P 1'
#
loop_
_entity.id
_entity.type
_entity.pdbx_description
1 polymer ?
#
loop_
_entity_poly.entity_id
_entity_poly.type
_entity_poly.pdbx_seq_one_letter_code
_entity_poly.pdbx_strand_id
1 'polypeptide(L)'
;MKYDIIIIGAGPGGIFSAYELVQQNPDLKIAVFEAGHPLEKRHCPIDGDKIKSCINCKSCSIMSGFGGAGAFSDGKYNITNAFGGTLYEYIGKNQAIDLMKYVDDINMKFGGEGTKLYSTAGTSFKKLCMQNKLTLLDASVRHLGTDINFIVLENLYAELKDKVTFYFDTPVKTVEALDPGYRISCEDASYECNQCIISVGRSGSKWMEQICKDLDINTKSNRVDIGVRVELPAVIFSHLTDELYESKIVYRTEKFEDAVRTFCMNPHGIVVNENTNGIVTVNGHSYEGADKQTENTNFALLVAKHFSEPFKDSNGYGESIARLSNMLGGGVIVQRFGDLVRGRRSNAKRIAEGMVEPTLAATPGDLSLVLPKRILDGIIEMIYALDKIAPGTANDDTLLYGVEVKFYNMEVELDEHLESCHKGLYIIGDGSGVTHSLSHASASGVYVARQIVKGNE
;
A
#
# COMPACT_ATOMS: atom_id res chain seq x y z
N MET A 1 -26.41 -18.92 12.06
CA MET A 1 -27.00 -18.45 10.78
C MET A 1 -26.10 -18.95 9.67
N LYS A 2 -26.68 -19.42 8.55
CA LYS A 2 -25.86 -20.04 7.46
C LYS A 2 -25.95 -19.18 6.19
N TYR A 3 -24.80 -18.96 5.56
CA TYR A 3 -24.60 -18.23 4.31
C TYR A 3 -24.05 -19.19 3.23
N ASP A 4 -24.18 -18.84 1.97
CA ASP A 4 -23.46 -19.53 0.91
C ASP A 4 -21.99 -19.10 0.92
N ILE A 5 -21.75 -17.79 1.06
CA ILE A 5 -20.41 -17.22 1.09
C ILE A 5 -20.27 -16.23 2.25
N ILE A 6 -19.18 -16.35 3.00
CA ILE A 6 -18.76 -15.32 3.95
C ILE A 6 -17.45 -14.68 3.45
N ILE A 7 -17.44 -13.35 3.45
CA ILE A 7 -16.25 -12.54 3.14
C ILE A 7 -15.78 -11.87 4.43
N ILE A 8 -14.51 -12.01 4.77
CA ILE A 8 -13.90 -11.40 5.95
C ILE A 8 -13.01 -10.24 5.50
N GLY A 9 -13.45 -9.03 5.81
CA GLY A 9 -12.84 -7.77 5.43
C GLY A 9 -13.59 -7.04 4.32
N ALA A 10 -13.97 -5.80 4.57
CA ALA A 10 -14.63 -4.90 3.62
C ALA A 10 -13.64 -3.88 3.00
N GLY A 11 -12.40 -4.29 2.78
CA GLY A 11 -11.46 -3.58 1.93
C GLY A 11 -11.73 -3.79 0.43
N PRO A 12 -10.88 -3.25 -0.47
CA PRO A 12 -11.10 -3.35 -1.91
C PRO A 12 -11.34 -4.78 -2.41
N GLY A 13 -10.55 -5.76 -1.96
CA GLY A 13 -10.75 -7.16 -2.35
C GLY A 13 -12.13 -7.68 -1.96
N GLY A 14 -12.56 -7.46 -0.71
CA GLY A 14 -13.87 -7.93 -0.23
C GLY A 14 -15.06 -7.24 -0.90
N ILE A 15 -14.96 -5.93 -1.12
CA ILE A 15 -16.02 -5.14 -1.80
C ILE A 15 -16.21 -5.63 -3.24
N PHE A 16 -15.11 -5.77 -3.99
CA PHE A 16 -15.17 -6.21 -5.39
C PHE A 16 -15.52 -7.70 -5.51
N SER A 17 -15.18 -8.55 -4.52
CA SER A 17 -15.71 -9.92 -4.43
C SER A 17 -17.22 -9.91 -4.27
N ALA A 18 -17.73 -9.15 -3.30
CA ALA A 18 -19.18 -9.04 -3.05
C ALA A 18 -19.93 -8.50 -4.28
N TYR A 19 -19.38 -7.44 -4.91
CA TYR A 19 -19.97 -6.87 -6.11
C TYR A 19 -20.06 -7.88 -7.24
N GLU A 20 -18.96 -8.56 -7.58
CA GLU A 20 -18.92 -9.52 -8.68
C GLU A 20 -19.81 -10.74 -8.41
N LEU A 21 -19.84 -11.27 -7.18
CA LEU A 21 -20.73 -12.36 -6.78
C LEU A 21 -22.20 -12.00 -7.01
N VAL A 22 -22.61 -10.81 -6.56
CA VAL A 22 -23.99 -10.31 -6.75
C VAL A 22 -24.34 -10.12 -8.22
N GLN A 23 -23.39 -9.65 -9.05
CA GLN A 23 -23.60 -9.49 -10.49
C GLN A 23 -23.73 -10.84 -11.22
N GLN A 24 -22.97 -11.85 -10.81
CA GLN A 24 -22.95 -13.17 -11.43
C GLN A 24 -24.11 -14.06 -10.96
N ASN A 25 -24.45 -13.99 -9.68
CA ASN A 25 -25.55 -14.77 -9.11
C ASN A 25 -26.21 -14.01 -7.94
N PRO A 26 -27.33 -13.30 -8.22
CA PRO A 26 -28.00 -12.48 -7.21
C PRO A 26 -28.74 -13.28 -6.12
N ASP A 27 -28.91 -14.60 -6.28
CA ASP A 27 -29.58 -15.46 -5.33
C ASP A 27 -28.69 -15.95 -4.19
N LEU A 28 -27.38 -15.71 -4.28
CA LEU A 28 -26.42 -16.09 -3.26
C LEU A 28 -26.65 -15.32 -1.95
N LYS A 29 -26.66 -16.04 -0.84
CA LYS A 29 -26.67 -15.45 0.51
C LYS A 29 -25.25 -15.12 0.93
N ILE A 30 -24.90 -13.85 0.81
CA ILE A 30 -23.54 -13.35 1.08
C ILE A 30 -23.55 -12.54 2.38
N ALA A 31 -22.55 -12.77 3.23
CA ALA A 31 -22.25 -11.90 4.37
C ALA A 31 -20.82 -11.36 4.29
N VAL A 32 -20.64 -10.10 4.68
CA VAL A 32 -19.35 -9.45 4.81
C VAL A 32 -19.13 -9.04 6.26
N PHE A 33 -18.05 -9.52 6.86
CA PHE A 33 -17.65 -9.18 8.22
C PHE A 33 -16.49 -8.17 8.18
N GLU A 34 -16.66 -7.04 8.84
CA GLU A 34 -15.67 -5.96 8.91
C GLU A 34 -15.43 -5.58 10.37
N ALA A 35 -14.15 -5.52 10.73
CA ALA A 35 -13.73 -5.18 12.09
C ALA A 35 -13.92 -3.70 12.44
N GLY A 36 -13.99 -2.84 11.44
CA GLY A 36 -14.17 -1.40 11.58
C GLY A 36 -15.56 -0.92 11.22
N HIS A 37 -15.71 0.40 11.18
CA HIS A 37 -16.98 1.08 11.04
C HIS A 37 -17.50 1.09 9.59
N PRO A 38 -18.84 1.24 9.38
CA PRO A 38 -19.40 1.61 8.09
C PRO A 38 -18.86 2.98 7.64
N LEU A 39 -18.91 3.23 6.34
CA LEU A 39 -18.21 4.37 5.72
C LEU A 39 -18.57 5.72 6.35
N GLU A 40 -19.85 5.97 6.61
CA GLU A 40 -20.37 7.20 7.20
C GLU A 40 -19.94 7.44 8.65
N LYS A 41 -19.47 6.41 9.38
CA LYS A 41 -18.98 6.51 10.76
C LYS A 41 -17.45 6.53 10.84
N ARG A 42 -16.77 6.42 9.72
CA ARG A 42 -15.30 6.46 9.68
C ARG A 42 -14.81 7.88 9.82
N HIS A 43 -14.41 8.24 11.03
CA HIS A 43 -13.87 9.54 11.34
C HIS A 43 -12.66 9.41 12.27
N CYS A 44 -11.54 10.03 11.88
CA CYS A 44 -10.37 10.11 12.75
C CYS A 44 -10.58 11.25 13.78
N PRO A 45 -10.39 10.99 15.09
CA PRO A 45 -10.59 12.02 16.11
C PRO A 45 -9.52 13.12 16.11
N ILE A 46 -8.42 12.98 15.35
CA ILE A 46 -7.41 14.02 15.22
C ILE A 46 -8.01 15.21 14.48
N ASP A 47 -8.13 16.34 15.17
CA ASP A 47 -8.70 17.59 14.65
C ASP A 47 -7.67 18.73 14.52
N GLY A 48 -6.42 18.48 14.93
CA GLY A 48 -5.34 19.48 14.93
C GLY A 48 -5.38 20.49 16.06
N ASP A 49 -6.50 20.60 16.75
CA ASP A 49 -6.74 21.56 17.84
C ASP A 49 -6.70 20.87 19.21
N LYS A 50 -7.71 20.06 19.52
CA LYS A 50 -7.87 19.37 20.79
C LYS A 50 -7.08 18.06 20.81
N ILE A 51 -7.14 17.32 19.71
CA ILE A 51 -6.44 16.05 19.54
C ILE A 51 -5.42 16.19 18.41
N LYS A 52 -4.16 16.42 18.80
CA LYS A 52 -3.05 16.70 17.87
C LYS A 52 -2.26 15.46 17.45
N SER A 53 -2.45 14.34 18.14
CA SER A 53 -1.71 13.10 17.89
C SER A 53 -2.62 11.88 17.97
N CYS A 54 -2.18 10.75 17.41
CA CYS A 54 -2.92 9.50 17.43
C CYS A 54 -3.20 9.02 18.85
N ILE A 55 -4.49 8.74 19.17
CA ILE A 55 -4.94 8.24 20.46
C ILE A 55 -5.05 6.71 20.52
N ASN A 56 -4.57 6.00 19.49
CA ASN A 56 -4.61 4.54 19.39
C ASN A 56 -6.01 3.95 19.60
N CYS A 57 -6.98 4.39 18.78
CA CYS A 57 -8.36 3.89 18.82
C CYS A 57 -8.41 2.35 18.75
N LYS A 58 -9.36 1.73 19.44
CA LYS A 58 -9.59 0.26 19.41
C LYS A 58 -9.77 -0.27 17.99
N SER A 59 -10.49 0.48 17.14
CA SER A 59 -10.54 0.30 15.70
C SER A 59 -10.14 1.61 15.05
N CYS A 60 -9.09 1.58 14.22
CA CYS A 60 -8.59 2.77 13.55
C CYS A 60 -9.47 3.12 12.36
N SER A 61 -10.22 4.22 12.44
CA SER A 61 -11.11 4.65 11.35
C SER A 61 -10.41 4.95 10.02
N ILE A 62 -9.08 5.20 10.04
CA ILE A 62 -8.30 5.37 8.79
C ILE A 62 -7.95 4.03 8.17
N MET A 63 -7.59 3.03 8.97
CA MET A 63 -7.07 1.75 8.49
C MET A 63 -8.12 0.68 8.31
N SER A 64 -9.23 0.72 9.07
CA SER A 64 -10.26 -0.31 9.15
C SER A 64 -11.65 0.27 8.92
N GLY A 65 -12.56 -0.53 8.38
CA GLY A 65 -13.91 -0.17 8.00
C GLY A 65 -14.17 -0.34 6.51
N PHE A 66 -15.35 0.00 6.05
CA PHE A 66 -15.73 -0.12 4.63
C PHE A 66 -14.78 0.67 3.73
N GLY A 67 -14.23 0.02 2.71
CA GLY A 67 -13.17 0.56 1.85
C GLY A 67 -11.75 0.30 2.35
N GLY A 68 -11.58 -0.24 3.58
CA GLY A 68 -10.27 -0.49 4.19
C GLY A 68 -9.42 0.76 4.30
N ALA A 69 -8.09 0.62 4.32
CA ALA A 69 -7.16 1.76 4.29
C ALA A 69 -7.25 2.57 2.98
N GLY A 70 -7.82 1.96 1.93
CA GLY A 70 -8.03 2.61 0.62
C GLY A 70 -9.01 3.77 0.65
N ALA A 71 -10.00 3.78 1.56
CA ALA A 71 -11.05 4.79 1.61
C ALA A 71 -10.54 6.23 1.82
N PHE A 72 -9.44 6.37 2.56
CA PHE A 72 -8.81 7.68 2.85
C PHE A 72 -7.48 7.85 2.14
N SER A 73 -7.18 7.00 1.17
CA SER A 73 -6.02 7.16 0.29
C SER A 73 -6.35 8.18 -0.82
N ASP A 74 -5.33 8.52 -1.58
CA ASP A 74 -5.47 9.35 -2.79
C ASP A 74 -6.11 8.62 -3.98
N GLY A 75 -6.64 7.41 -3.78
CA GLY A 75 -7.39 6.68 -4.78
C GLY A 75 -6.58 6.34 -6.05
N LYS A 76 -5.32 5.95 -5.91
CA LYS A 76 -4.47 5.53 -7.03
C LYS A 76 -4.73 4.07 -7.40
N TYR A 77 -5.37 3.86 -8.53
CA TYR A 77 -5.56 2.54 -9.12
C TYR A 77 -4.50 2.29 -10.20
N ASN A 78 -3.54 1.43 -9.88
CA ASN A 78 -2.42 1.10 -10.76
C ASN A 78 -2.75 -0.11 -11.63
N ILE A 79 -2.83 0.07 -12.94
CA ILE A 79 -3.07 -0.99 -13.92
C ILE A 79 -1.70 -1.43 -14.46
N THR A 80 -1.09 -2.41 -13.81
CA THR A 80 0.25 -2.89 -14.15
C THR A 80 0.56 -4.22 -13.46
N ASN A 81 1.45 -5.01 -14.06
CA ASN A 81 2.07 -6.17 -13.41
C ASN A 81 3.48 -5.87 -12.88
N ALA A 82 3.98 -4.65 -13.05
CA ALA A 82 5.35 -4.31 -12.67
C ALA A 82 5.51 -4.01 -11.17
N PHE A 83 4.40 -3.67 -10.49
CA PHE A 83 4.37 -3.41 -9.06
C PHE A 83 2.93 -3.50 -8.53
N GLY A 84 2.76 -3.52 -7.20
CA GLY A 84 1.45 -3.56 -6.54
C GLY A 84 0.94 -4.96 -6.22
N GLY A 85 1.70 -5.99 -6.55
CA GLY A 85 1.40 -7.39 -6.25
C GLY A 85 1.95 -8.36 -7.27
N THR A 86 1.81 -9.63 -6.99
CA THR A 86 2.24 -10.77 -7.83
C THR A 86 1.06 -11.58 -8.37
N LEU A 87 -0.15 -11.01 -8.40
CA LEU A 87 -1.37 -11.66 -8.88
C LEU A 87 -1.16 -12.37 -10.25
N TYR A 88 -0.35 -11.75 -11.12
CA TYR A 88 -0.06 -12.29 -12.45
C TYR A 88 0.70 -13.64 -12.43
N GLU A 89 1.36 -13.99 -11.34
CA GLU A 89 2.05 -15.28 -11.18
C GLU A 89 1.06 -16.42 -11.01
N TYR A 90 -0.12 -16.14 -10.45
CA TYR A 90 -1.21 -17.09 -10.25
C TYR A 90 -2.11 -17.21 -11.47
N ILE A 91 -2.53 -16.08 -12.06
CA ILE A 91 -3.58 -16.05 -13.09
C ILE A 91 -3.08 -15.68 -14.50
N GLY A 92 -1.79 -15.37 -14.63
CA GLY A 92 -1.19 -14.91 -15.89
C GLY A 92 -1.31 -13.39 -16.12
N LYS A 93 -0.33 -12.85 -16.86
CA LYS A 93 -0.15 -11.39 -17.02
C LYS A 93 -1.32 -10.69 -17.71
N ASN A 94 -1.86 -11.29 -18.77
CA ASN A 94 -2.93 -10.67 -19.54
C ASN A 94 -4.23 -10.62 -18.71
N GLN A 95 -4.58 -11.73 -18.08
CA GLN A 95 -5.79 -11.80 -17.25
C GLN A 95 -5.72 -10.85 -16.07
N ALA A 96 -4.57 -10.71 -15.41
CA ALA A 96 -4.39 -9.75 -14.32
C ALA A 96 -4.63 -8.30 -14.78
N ILE A 97 -4.07 -7.91 -15.94
CA ILE A 97 -4.30 -6.57 -16.51
C ILE A 97 -5.76 -6.35 -16.90
N ASP A 98 -6.40 -7.35 -17.53
CA ASP A 98 -7.80 -7.22 -17.96
C ASP A 98 -8.76 -7.09 -16.77
N LEU A 99 -8.48 -7.80 -15.67
CA LEU A 99 -9.24 -7.65 -14.43
C LEU A 99 -9.02 -6.27 -13.79
N MET A 100 -7.79 -5.73 -13.79
CA MET A 100 -7.55 -4.39 -13.28
C MET A 100 -8.25 -3.30 -14.12
N LYS A 101 -8.34 -3.48 -15.46
CA LYS A 101 -9.13 -2.59 -16.31
C LYS A 101 -10.62 -2.70 -16.01
N TYR A 102 -11.13 -3.92 -15.81
CA TYR A 102 -12.51 -4.13 -15.41
C TYR A 102 -12.84 -3.44 -14.07
N VAL A 103 -11.91 -3.48 -13.11
CA VAL A 103 -12.02 -2.72 -11.85
C VAL A 103 -12.07 -1.21 -12.12
N ASP A 104 -11.25 -0.70 -13.04
CA ASP A 104 -11.29 0.72 -13.44
C ASP A 104 -12.63 1.09 -14.06
N ASP A 105 -13.20 0.26 -14.94
CA ASP A 105 -14.53 0.45 -15.53
C ASP A 105 -15.63 0.52 -14.45
N ILE A 106 -15.54 -0.33 -13.43
CA ILE A 106 -16.46 -0.28 -12.28
C ILE A 106 -16.31 1.04 -11.53
N ASN A 107 -15.09 1.48 -11.25
CA ASN A 107 -14.85 2.77 -10.58
C ASN A 107 -15.43 3.93 -11.39
N MET A 108 -15.26 3.90 -12.73
CA MET A 108 -15.84 4.92 -13.61
C MET A 108 -17.38 4.93 -13.51
N LYS A 109 -18.01 3.74 -13.58
CA LYS A 109 -19.47 3.59 -13.45
C LYS A 109 -20.01 4.15 -12.14
N PHE A 110 -19.26 4.04 -11.05
CA PHE A 110 -19.70 4.44 -9.71
C PHE A 110 -19.25 5.85 -9.28
N GLY A 111 -18.78 6.69 -10.20
CA GLY A 111 -18.51 8.11 -9.94
C GLY A 111 -17.12 8.59 -10.32
N GLY A 112 -16.28 7.70 -10.87
CA GLY A 112 -14.93 8.07 -11.31
C GLY A 112 -14.87 8.74 -12.69
N GLU A 113 -16.00 8.93 -13.38
CA GLU A 113 -16.02 9.54 -14.70
C GLU A 113 -15.37 10.92 -14.71
N GLY A 114 -14.61 11.22 -15.78
CA GLY A 114 -13.90 12.50 -15.95
C GLY A 114 -12.52 12.55 -15.30
N THR A 115 -12.13 11.56 -14.49
CA THR A 115 -10.78 11.50 -13.91
C THR A 115 -9.75 11.08 -14.96
N LYS A 116 -8.54 11.65 -14.85
CA LYS A 116 -7.46 11.38 -15.81
C LYS A 116 -6.82 10.00 -15.57
N LEU A 117 -6.62 9.26 -16.66
CA LEU A 117 -5.76 8.08 -16.68
C LEU A 117 -4.38 8.48 -17.19
N TYR A 118 -3.39 8.45 -16.32
CA TYR A 118 -1.99 8.64 -16.68
C TYR A 118 -1.40 7.34 -17.23
N SER A 119 -0.45 7.43 -18.15
CA SER A 119 0.16 6.23 -18.74
C SER A 119 1.62 6.47 -19.10
N THR A 120 2.45 5.47 -18.88
CA THR A 120 3.83 5.45 -19.37
C THR A 120 3.94 5.01 -20.84
N ALA A 121 2.82 4.65 -21.47
CA ALA A 121 2.80 4.26 -22.88
C ALA A 121 3.14 5.45 -23.77
N GLY A 122 4.15 5.29 -24.62
CA GLY A 122 4.56 6.31 -25.57
C GLY A 122 5.39 7.47 -25.01
N THR A 123 5.65 7.50 -23.69
CA THR A 123 6.47 8.56 -23.09
C THR A 123 7.93 8.50 -23.55
N SER A 124 8.51 9.68 -23.80
CA SER A 124 9.94 9.82 -24.10
C SER A 124 10.85 9.50 -22.90
N PHE A 125 10.32 9.58 -21.66
CA PHE A 125 11.06 9.31 -20.43
C PHE A 125 11.57 7.88 -20.33
N LYS A 126 10.88 6.92 -20.96
CA LYS A 126 11.36 5.53 -21.00
C LYS A 126 12.74 5.44 -21.67
N LYS A 127 12.93 6.14 -22.81
CA LYS A 127 14.22 6.20 -23.50
C LYS A 127 15.28 6.95 -22.68
N LEU A 128 14.88 8.07 -22.06
CA LEU A 128 15.77 8.86 -21.22
C LEU A 128 16.28 8.05 -20.01
N CYS A 129 15.40 7.31 -19.35
CA CYS A 129 15.74 6.40 -18.25
C CYS A 129 16.75 5.33 -18.73
N MET A 130 16.44 4.64 -19.81
CA MET A 130 17.30 3.57 -20.37
C MET A 130 18.70 4.08 -20.71
N GLN A 131 18.83 5.28 -21.28
CA GLN A 131 20.14 5.92 -21.57
C GLN A 131 20.98 6.18 -20.34
N ASN A 132 20.34 6.27 -19.15
CA ASN A 132 20.99 6.56 -17.87
C ASN A 132 20.99 5.36 -16.90
N LYS A 133 20.86 4.12 -17.42
CA LYS A 133 20.83 2.87 -16.62
C LYS A 133 19.67 2.80 -15.63
N LEU A 134 18.62 3.58 -15.87
CA LEU A 134 17.38 3.57 -15.11
C LEU A 134 16.30 2.80 -15.88
N THR A 135 15.35 2.23 -15.17
CA THR A 135 14.18 1.56 -15.77
C THR A 135 12.92 2.25 -15.28
N LEU A 136 12.19 2.89 -16.18
CA LEU A 136 10.83 3.34 -15.91
C LEU A 136 9.89 2.14 -16.02
N LEU A 137 9.19 1.82 -14.94
CA LEU A 137 8.22 0.71 -14.91
C LEU A 137 6.96 1.10 -15.69
N ASP A 138 6.48 0.17 -16.51
CA ASP A 138 5.26 0.37 -17.29
C ASP A 138 4.01 0.31 -16.41
N ALA A 139 3.19 1.33 -16.47
CA ALA A 139 1.93 1.41 -15.76
C ALA A 139 0.94 2.36 -16.44
N SER A 140 -0.35 2.09 -16.24
CA SER A 140 -1.38 3.11 -16.32
C SER A 140 -1.93 3.37 -14.91
N VAL A 141 -2.15 4.61 -14.55
CA VAL A 141 -2.55 5.01 -13.20
C VAL A 141 -3.80 5.87 -13.27
N ARG A 142 -4.91 5.37 -12.71
CA ARG A 142 -6.09 6.18 -12.45
C ARG A 142 -5.91 6.88 -11.10
N HIS A 143 -5.91 8.18 -11.10
CA HIS A 143 -5.91 8.98 -9.88
C HIS A 143 -7.31 9.55 -9.66
N LEU A 144 -8.02 9.01 -8.68
CA LEU A 144 -9.36 9.46 -8.31
C LEU A 144 -9.30 10.67 -7.36
N GLY A 145 -8.23 10.80 -6.58
CA GLY A 145 -8.22 11.65 -5.40
C GLY A 145 -9.06 11.08 -4.27
N THR A 146 -8.89 11.61 -3.07
CA THR A 146 -9.60 11.12 -1.88
C THR A 146 -11.11 11.33 -2.00
N ASP A 147 -11.55 12.47 -2.51
CA ASP A 147 -12.98 12.83 -2.58
C ASP A 147 -13.76 11.96 -3.56
N ILE A 148 -13.24 11.79 -4.79
CA ILE A 148 -13.91 10.96 -5.80
C ILE A 148 -13.85 9.49 -5.40
N ASN A 149 -12.73 9.03 -4.83
CA ASN A 149 -12.61 7.67 -4.31
C ASN A 149 -13.65 7.39 -3.21
N PHE A 150 -13.94 8.37 -2.35
CA PHE A 150 -14.98 8.26 -1.35
C PHE A 150 -16.37 8.13 -1.98
N ILE A 151 -16.70 8.95 -3.00
CA ILE A 151 -17.95 8.89 -3.76
C ILE A 151 -18.14 7.52 -4.41
N VAL A 152 -17.09 6.96 -5.03
CA VAL A 152 -17.12 5.62 -5.63
C VAL A 152 -17.46 4.57 -4.58
N LEU A 153 -16.87 4.64 -3.39
CA LEU A 153 -17.14 3.71 -2.29
C LEU A 153 -18.55 3.86 -1.75
N GLU A 154 -19.08 5.08 -1.60
CA GLU A 154 -20.46 5.31 -1.20
C GLU A 154 -21.47 4.70 -2.20
N ASN A 155 -21.24 4.89 -3.48
CA ASN A 155 -22.09 4.37 -4.53
C ASN A 155 -22.02 2.82 -4.60
N LEU A 156 -20.84 2.22 -4.44
CA LEU A 156 -20.68 0.77 -4.32
C LEU A 156 -21.39 0.22 -3.10
N TYR A 157 -21.29 0.90 -1.95
CA TYR A 157 -22.04 0.50 -0.76
C TYR A 157 -23.56 0.57 -0.97
N ALA A 158 -24.05 1.64 -1.58
CA ALA A 158 -25.47 1.80 -1.90
C ALA A 158 -25.98 0.69 -2.83
N GLU A 159 -25.17 0.23 -3.79
CA GLU A 159 -25.49 -0.90 -4.68
C GLU A 159 -25.55 -2.24 -3.94
N LEU A 160 -24.72 -2.43 -2.90
CA LEU A 160 -24.55 -3.71 -2.22
C LEU A 160 -25.39 -3.89 -0.96
N LYS A 161 -25.73 -2.81 -0.23
CA LYS A 161 -26.32 -2.86 1.11
C LYS A 161 -27.62 -3.65 1.24
N ASP A 162 -28.42 -3.71 0.17
CA ASP A 162 -29.70 -4.43 0.14
C ASP A 162 -29.57 -5.87 -0.41
N LYS A 163 -28.39 -6.24 -0.92
CA LYS A 163 -28.09 -7.53 -1.55
C LYS A 163 -27.14 -8.40 -0.73
N VAL A 164 -26.39 -7.77 0.17
CA VAL A 164 -25.35 -8.40 0.99
C VAL A 164 -25.57 -8.02 2.44
N THR A 165 -25.44 -8.98 3.36
CA THR A 165 -25.50 -8.70 4.79
C THR A 165 -24.14 -8.21 5.30
N PHE A 166 -24.07 -6.94 5.71
CA PHE A 166 -22.84 -6.36 6.30
C PHE A 166 -22.90 -6.41 7.83
N TYR A 167 -21.84 -6.95 8.43
CA TYR A 167 -21.56 -6.93 9.86
C TYR A 167 -20.37 -6.02 10.12
N PHE A 168 -20.64 -4.76 10.45
CA PHE A 168 -19.62 -3.80 10.86
C PHE A 168 -19.33 -3.90 12.36
N ASP A 169 -18.17 -3.37 12.77
CA ASP A 169 -17.70 -3.44 14.16
C ASP A 169 -17.68 -4.88 14.72
N THR A 170 -17.52 -5.85 13.82
CA THR A 170 -17.64 -7.28 14.12
C THR A 170 -16.38 -8.03 13.69
N PRO A 171 -15.29 -7.91 14.47
CA PRO A 171 -14.06 -8.61 14.16
C PRO A 171 -14.22 -10.12 14.29
N VAL A 172 -13.84 -10.83 13.25
CA VAL A 172 -13.77 -12.31 13.26
C VAL A 172 -12.58 -12.73 14.13
N LYS A 173 -12.80 -13.67 15.02
CA LYS A 173 -11.75 -14.22 15.91
C LYS A 173 -11.13 -15.49 15.34
N THR A 174 -11.96 -16.46 14.94
CA THR A 174 -11.50 -17.74 14.41
C THR A 174 -12.24 -18.13 13.14
N VAL A 175 -11.58 -18.91 12.33
CA VAL A 175 -12.12 -19.63 11.17
C VAL A 175 -11.83 -21.10 11.38
N GLU A 176 -12.86 -21.93 11.40
CA GLU A 176 -12.77 -23.36 11.58
C GLU A 176 -13.27 -24.07 10.32
N ALA A 177 -12.50 -25.02 9.83
CA ALA A 177 -12.93 -25.87 8.73
C ALA A 177 -13.97 -26.87 9.24
N LEU A 178 -15.06 -27.00 8.50
CA LEU A 178 -16.09 -28.02 8.68
C LEU A 178 -16.08 -28.98 7.48
N ASP A 179 -16.83 -30.05 7.57
CA ASP A 179 -17.04 -30.95 6.44
C ASP A 179 -18.56 -31.11 6.15
N PRO A 180 -19.10 -30.34 5.16
CA PRO A 180 -18.46 -29.30 4.33
C PRO A 180 -18.54 -27.88 4.93
N GLY A 181 -17.66 -26.98 4.49
CA GLY A 181 -17.71 -25.55 4.72
C GLY A 181 -16.90 -25.04 5.89
N TYR A 182 -17.31 -23.88 6.42
CA TYR A 182 -16.55 -23.16 7.45
C TYR A 182 -17.46 -22.59 8.52
N ARG A 183 -16.92 -22.50 9.75
CA ARG A 183 -17.50 -21.76 10.86
C ARG A 183 -16.64 -20.55 11.16
N ILE A 184 -17.28 -19.39 11.20
CA ILE A 184 -16.67 -18.10 11.54
C ILE A 184 -17.15 -17.70 12.91
N SER A 185 -16.25 -17.47 13.87
CA SER A 185 -16.62 -17.07 15.23
C SER A 185 -16.22 -15.62 15.49
N CYS A 186 -17.16 -14.84 15.97
CA CYS A 186 -17.00 -13.48 16.47
C CYS A 186 -17.08 -13.50 18.02
N GLU A 187 -17.20 -12.32 18.65
CA GLU A 187 -17.23 -12.24 20.11
C GLU A 187 -18.47 -12.95 20.70
N ASP A 188 -19.65 -12.66 20.15
CA ASP A 188 -20.94 -13.07 20.71
C ASP A 188 -21.71 -14.09 19.85
N ALA A 189 -21.21 -14.43 18.66
CA ALA A 189 -21.91 -15.27 17.73
C ALA A 189 -20.98 -16.04 16.77
N SER A 190 -21.50 -17.16 16.25
CA SER A 190 -20.86 -17.93 15.20
C SER A 190 -21.78 -18.06 13.99
N TYR A 191 -21.17 -18.12 12.81
CA TYR A 191 -21.84 -18.19 11.52
C TYR A 191 -21.21 -19.30 10.69
N GLU A 192 -22.01 -19.92 9.82
CA GLU A 192 -21.50 -20.98 8.94
C GLU A 192 -21.65 -20.57 7.47
N CYS A 193 -20.74 -21.04 6.64
CA CYS A 193 -20.81 -20.85 5.19
C CYS A 193 -20.29 -22.07 4.44
N ASN A 194 -20.67 -22.17 3.17
CA ASN A 194 -20.17 -23.20 2.29
C ASN A 194 -18.74 -22.83 1.79
N GLN A 195 -18.50 -21.53 1.54
CA GLN A 195 -17.22 -21.01 1.09
C GLN A 195 -16.85 -19.73 1.84
N CYS A 196 -15.57 -19.49 2.04
CA CYS A 196 -15.05 -18.35 2.78
C CYS A 196 -13.98 -17.61 1.97
N ILE A 197 -14.10 -16.29 1.91
CA ILE A 197 -13.10 -15.40 1.31
C ILE A 197 -12.49 -14.56 2.43
N ILE A 198 -11.18 -14.71 2.68
CA ILE A 198 -10.45 -13.84 3.59
C ILE A 198 -9.79 -12.73 2.77
N SER A 199 -10.19 -11.48 3.02
CA SER A 199 -9.73 -10.28 2.33
C SER A 199 -9.32 -9.19 3.33
N VAL A 200 -8.48 -9.55 4.29
CA VAL A 200 -7.98 -8.60 5.30
C VAL A 200 -6.82 -7.77 4.77
N GLY A 201 -6.66 -6.56 5.30
CA GLY A 201 -5.55 -5.68 5.03
C GLY A 201 -4.37 -5.89 5.99
N ARG A 202 -3.39 -4.96 5.96
CA ARG A 202 -2.20 -4.99 6.83
C ARG A 202 -2.54 -4.97 8.32
N SER A 203 -3.61 -4.29 8.72
CA SER A 203 -4.07 -4.29 10.11
C SER A 203 -4.48 -5.68 10.61
N GLY A 204 -4.87 -6.58 9.70
CA GLY A 204 -5.19 -7.98 10.00
C GLY A 204 -4.02 -8.95 9.93
N SER A 205 -2.78 -8.49 9.73
CA SER A 205 -1.60 -9.35 9.51
C SER A 205 -1.40 -10.38 10.62
N LYS A 206 -1.40 -9.96 11.87
CA LYS A 206 -1.22 -10.87 13.03
C LYS A 206 -2.36 -11.87 13.16
N TRP A 207 -3.57 -11.43 12.89
CA TRP A 207 -4.74 -12.31 12.88
C TRP A 207 -4.62 -13.34 11.74
N MET A 208 -4.21 -12.92 10.54
CA MET A 208 -4.01 -13.82 9.40
C MET A 208 -2.91 -14.86 9.68
N GLU A 209 -1.83 -14.43 10.32
CA GLU A 209 -0.77 -15.35 10.75
C GLU A 209 -1.30 -16.43 11.71
N GLN A 210 -2.18 -16.04 12.65
CA GLN A 210 -2.81 -16.99 13.56
C GLN A 210 -3.75 -17.94 12.83
N ILE A 211 -4.59 -17.44 11.92
CA ILE A 211 -5.48 -18.29 11.09
C ILE A 211 -4.69 -19.29 10.26
N CYS A 212 -3.57 -18.87 9.66
CA CYS A 212 -2.70 -19.81 8.92
C CYS A 212 -2.15 -20.90 9.82
N LYS A 213 -1.76 -20.59 11.06
CA LYS A 213 -1.29 -21.59 12.04
C LYS A 213 -2.40 -22.53 12.48
N ASP A 214 -3.59 -22.00 12.78
CA ASP A 214 -4.73 -22.76 13.26
C ASP A 214 -5.27 -23.75 12.21
N LEU A 215 -5.14 -23.38 10.94
CA LEU A 215 -5.58 -24.19 9.79
C LEU A 215 -4.44 -24.94 9.10
N ASP A 216 -3.23 -24.91 9.64
CA ASP A 216 -2.03 -25.55 9.05
C ASP A 216 -1.78 -25.13 7.59
N ILE A 217 -1.98 -23.85 7.29
CA ILE A 217 -1.73 -23.25 5.98
C ILE A 217 -0.27 -22.75 5.94
N ASN A 218 0.48 -23.21 4.94
CA ASN A 218 1.86 -22.79 4.75
C ASN A 218 1.98 -21.31 4.38
N THR A 219 3.02 -20.66 4.91
CA THR A 219 3.36 -19.27 4.59
C THR A 219 4.84 -19.12 4.31
N LYS A 220 5.19 -18.13 3.48
CA LYS A 220 6.58 -17.77 3.17
C LYS A 220 6.88 -16.36 3.68
N SER A 221 8.13 -16.10 4.07
CA SER A 221 8.57 -14.74 4.38
C SER A 221 8.52 -13.88 3.14
N ASN A 222 7.92 -12.70 3.25
CA ASN A 222 7.92 -11.70 2.20
C ASN A 222 9.14 -10.78 2.34
N ARG A 223 9.33 -9.89 1.38
CA ARG A 223 10.36 -8.85 1.42
C ARG A 223 10.02 -7.76 2.44
N VAL A 224 11.00 -6.93 2.74
CA VAL A 224 10.83 -5.61 3.36
C VAL A 224 11.56 -4.58 2.50
N ASP A 225 10.95 -3.42 2.29
CA ASP A 225 11.58 -2.32 1.58
C ASP A 225 11.98 -1.25 2.59
N ILE A 226 13.25 -0.84 2.58
CA ILE A 226 13.82 0.09 3.57
C ILE A 226 14.54 1.21 2.84
N GLY A 227 14.35 2.44 3.30
CA GLY A 227 15.03 3.58 2.71
C GLY A 227 14.70 4.91 3.36
N VAL A 228 14.58 5.93 2.54
CA VAL A 228 14.37 7.31 2.94
C VAL A 228 13.25 7.95 2.13
N ARG A 229 12.65 9.01 2.69
CA ARG A 229 11.84 9.97 1.93
C ARG A 229 12.74 11.11 1.49
N VAL A 230 12.73 11.40 0.21
CA VAL A 230 13.43 12.56 -0.40
C VAL A 230 12.42 13.70 -0.49
N GLU A 231 12.87 14.91 -0.17
CA GLU A 231 12.15 16.16 -0.39
C GLU A 231 13.04 17.16 -1.10
N LEU A 232 12.53 17.76 -2.16
CA LEU A 232 13.25 18.70 -3.02
C LEU A 232 12.27 19.65 -3.72
N PRO A 233 12.72 20.77 -4.31
CA PRO A 233 11.84 21.69 -5.03
C PRO A 233 11.07 20.99 -6.16
N ALA A 234 9.76 21.24 -6.25
CA ALA A 234 8.88 20.59 -7.22
C ALA A 234 9.33 20.80 -8.67
N VAL A 235 9.92 21.94 -8.98
CA VAL A 235 10.43 22.28 -10.32
C VAL A 235 11.45 21.27 -10.86
N ILE A 236 12.16 20.54 -9.98
CA ILE A 236 13.17 19.54 -10.38
C ILE A 236 12.49 18.33 -11.06
N PHE A 237 11.32 17.94 -10.59
CA PHE A 237 10.58 16.79 -11.11
C PHE A 237 9.34 17.15 -11.94
N SER A 238 8.98 18.46 -12.09
CA SER A 238 7.76 18.88 -12.77
C SER A 238 7.60 18.30 -14.17
N HIS A 239 8.69 18.24 -14.95
CA HIS A 239 8.67 17.66 -16.30
C HIS A 239 8.27 16.16 -16.32
N LEU A 240 8.51 15.42 -15.23
CA LEU A 240 8.07 14.02 -15.07
C LEU A 240 6.66 13.95 -14.47
N THR A 241 6.39 14.73 -13.43
CA THR A 241 5.13 14.65 -12.67
C THR A 241 3.94 15.22 -13.44
N ASP A 242 4.15 16.21 -14.29
CA ASP A 242 3.08 16.80 -15.14
C ASP A 242 2.59 15.80 -16.20
N GLU A 243 3.48 14.95 -16.71
CA GLU A 243 3.14 13.93 -17.71
C GLU A 243 2.66 12.62 -17.06
N LEU A 244 3.41 12.11 -16.07
CA LEU A 244 3.22 10.75 -15.51
C LEU A 244 2.55 10.74 -14.15
N TYR A 245 2.39 11.88 -13.49
CA TYR A 245 1.95 12.06 -12.11
C TYR A 245 2.86 11.36 -11.10
N GLU A 246 2.91 10.04 -11.13
CA GLU A 246 3.78 9.20 -10.30
C GLU A 246 4.63 8.28 -11.18
N SER A 247 5.94 8.48 -11.18
CA SER A 247 6.88 7.64 -11.90
C SER A 247 7.56 6.63 -10.99
N LYS A 248 7.46 5.35 -11.34
CA LYS A 248 8.19 4.26 -10.67
C LYS A 248 9.47 3.98 -11.45
N ILE A 249 10.58 4.48 -10.94
CA ILE A 249 11.89 4.36 -11.56
C ILE A 249 12.75 3.42 -10.73
N VAL A 250 13.37 2.44 -11.38
CA VAL A 250 14.25 1.45 -10.74
C VAL A 250 15.68 1.66 -11.23
N TYR A 251 16.63 1.65 -10.31
CA TYR A 251 18.05 1.60 -10.55
C TYR A 251 18.64 0.33 -9.94
N ARG A 252 19.46 -0.38 -10.68
CA ARG A 252 20.27 -1.48 -10.15
C ARG A 252 21.65 -0.94 -9.81
N THR A 253 21.99 -0.97 -8.51
CA THR A 253 23.24 -0.42 -8.00
C THR A 253 24.45 -1.12 -8.62
N GLU A 254 25.50 -0.35 -8.94
CA GLU A 254 26.72 -0.92 -9.53
C GLU A 254 27.51 -1.73 -8.50
N LYS A 255 27.48 -1.30 -7.24
CA LYS A 255 28.27 -1.92 -6.16
C LYS A 255 27.69 -3.23 -5.65
N PHE A 256 26.38 -3.31 -5.48
CA PHE A 256 25.73 -4.43 -4.80
C PHE A 256 24.69 -5.16 -5.67
N GLU A 257 24.41 -4.64 -6.86
CA GLU A 257 23.37 -5.11 -7.77
C GLU A 257 21.96 -5.13 -7.14
N ASP A 258 21.78 -4.37 -6.05
CA ASP A 258 20.48 -4.20 -5.40
C ASP A 258 19.57 -3.29 -6.24
N ALA A 259 18.29 -3.62 -6.29
CA ALA A 259 17.30 -2.74 -6.90
C ALA A 259 16.88 -1.65 -5.90
N VAL A 260 17.11 -0.40 -6.27
CA VAL A 260 16.57 0.78 -5.58
C VAL A 260 15.49 1.38 -6.45
N ARG A 261 14.37 1.76 -5.84
CA ARG A 261 13.23 2.28 -6.60
C ARG A 261 12.64 3.53 -5.98
N THR A 262 12.12 4.42 -6.84
CA THR A 262 11.21 5.48 -6.38
C THR A 262 9.88 4.86 -5.96
N PHE A 263 9.26 5.44 -4.95
CA PHE A 263 7.96 4.99 -4.47
C PHE A 263 7.15 6.17 -3.94
N CYS A 264 5.82 6.11 -4.14
CA CYS A 264 4.86 7.10 -3.64
C CYS A 264 5.34 8.55 -3.84
N MET A 265 5.42 8.97 -5.11
CA MET A 265 5.78 10.35 -5.47
C MET A 265 4.57 11.26 -5.28
N ASN A 266 4.79 12.38 -4.62
CA ASN A 266 3.79 13.35 -4.25
C ASN A 266 4.23 14.75 -4.74
N PRO A 267 3.82 15.14 -5.96
CA PRO A 267 4.03 16.49 -6.46
C PRO A 267 3.32 17.50 -5.55
N HIS A 268 3.99 18.61 -5.24
CA HIS A 268 3.47 19.66 -4.35
C HIS A 268 2.95 19.17 -3.01
N GLY A 269 3.53 18.04 -2.53
CA GLY A 269 3.08 17.35 -1.33
C GLY A 269 3.89 17.69 -0.09
N ILE A 270 3.51 17.06 1.02
CA ILE A 270 4.18 17.17 2.32
C ILE A 270 4.76 15.84 2.76
N VAL A 271 5.83 15.91 3.54
CA VAL A 271 6.37 14.75 4.27
C VAL A 271 5.62 14.61 5.59
N VAL A 272 5.26 13.40 5.98
CA VAL A 272 4.45 13.12 7.17
C VAL A 272 5.05 11.98 7.99
N ASN A 273 4.74 11.97 9.30
CA ASN A 273 5.02 10.84 10.16
C ASN A 273 3.91 9.78 10.03
N GLU A 274 4.31 8.52 10.05
CA GLU A 274 3.42 7.36 10.17
C GLU A 274 3.78 6.61 11.46
N ASN A 275 2.82 6.47 12.37
CA ASN A 275 3.03 5.75 13.63
C ASN A 275 2.27 4.42 13.59
N THR A 276 3.02 3.33 13.64
CA THR A 276 2.46 1.98 13.72
C THR A 276 2.95 1.29 15.00
N ASN A 277 2.04 1.11 15.95
CA ASN A 277 2.34 0.44 17.23
C ASN A 277 3.53 1.07 18.00
N GLY A 278 3.63 2.40 17.98
CA GLY A 278 4.68 3.14 18.67
C GLY A 278 6.01 3.22 17.90
N ILE A 279 6.06 2.71 16.68
CA ILE A 279 7.20 2.87 15.77
C ILE A 279 6.86 3.97 14.78
N VAL A 280 7.65 5.04 14.78
CA VAL A 280 7.48 6.18 13.87
C VAL A 280 8.36 5.98 12.65
N THR A 281 7.73 5.97 11.48
CA THR A 281 8.37 5.99 10.16
C THR A 281 7.94 7.23 9.40
N VAL A 282 8.58 7.50 8.27
CA VAL A 282 8.20 8.61 7.41
C VAL A 282 7.37 8.12 6.23
N ASN A 283 6.46 8.97 5.75
CA ASN A 283 5.69 8.80 4.52
C ASN A 283 5.50 10.16 3.84
N GLY A 284 4.79 10.19 2.73
CA GLY A 284 4.42 11.43 2.03
C GLY A 284 2.94 11.47 1.72
N HIS A 285 2.43 12.68 1.57
CA HIS A 285 1.04 12.93 1.22
C HIS A 285 0.94 14.11 0.26
N SER A 286 -0.05 14.10 -0.65
CA SER A 286 -0.39 15.22 -1.52
C SER A 286 -1.85 15.59 -1.33
N TYR A 287 -2.13 16.89 -1.43
CA TYR A 287 -3.48 17.44 -1.40
C TYR A 287 -3.88 17.94 -2.78
N GLU A 288 -5.16 17.77 -3.15
CA GLU A 288 -5.68 18.33 -4.42
C GLU A 288 -5.96 19.83 -4.32
N GLY A 289 -6.34 20.33 -3.15
CA GLY A 289 -6.60 21.74 -2.94
C GLY A 289 -5.33 22.59 -3.11
N ALA A 290 -5.36 23.55 -4.04
CA ALA A 290 -4.22 24.42 -4.34
C ALA A 290 -3.73 25.24 -3.13
N ASP A 291 -4.60 25.48 -2.15
CA ASP A 291 -4.30 26.17 -0.90
C ASP A 291 -3.44 25.34 0.08
N LYS A 292 -3.33 24.03 -0.16
CA LYS A 292 -2.54 23.09 0.65
C LYS A 292 -1.30 22.54 -0.07
N GLN A 293 -1.09 22.96 -1.30
CA GLN A 293 0.07 22.56 -2.09
C GLN A 293 1.32 23.30 -1.61
N THR A 294 2.47 22.60 -1.67
CA THR A 294 3.78 23.13 -1.31
C THR A 294 4.62 23.37 -2.55
N GLU A 295 5.74 24.07 -2.40
CA GLU A 295 6.74 24.23 -3.46
C GLU A 295 7.64 23.00 -3.62
N ASN A 296 7.39 21.93 -2.86
CA ASN A 296 8.22 20.73 -2.85
C ASN A 296 7.49 19.53 -3.49
N THR A 297 8.29 18.67 -4.09
CA THR A 297 7.92 17.28 -4.40
C THR A 297 8.65 16.36 -3.42
N ASN A 298 7.97 15.32 -2.94
CA ASN A 298 8.60 14.29 -2.14
C ASN A 298 8.33 12.89 -2.72
N PHE A 299 9.27 11.98 -2.52
CA PHE A 299 9.14 10.58 -2.91
C PHE A 299 10.05 9.70 -2.05
N ALA A 300 9.68 8.42 -1.90
CA ALA A 300 10.56 7.47 -1.24
C ALA A 300 11.62 6.91 -2.19
N LEU A 301 12.80 6.63 -1.66
CA LEU A 301 13.80 5.75 -2.26
C LEU A 301 13.93 4.51 -1.39
N LEU A 302 13.54 3.37 -1.93
CA LEU A 302 13.43 2.11 -1.20
C LEU A 302 14.32 1.03 -1.82
N VAL A 303 15.02 0.31 -0.96
CA VAL A 303 15.83 -0.86 -1.30
C VAL A 303 15.09 -2.10 -0.82
N ALA A 304 14.72 -2.98 -1.74
CA ALA A 304 14.07 -4.24 -1.41
C ALA A 304 15.06 -5.22 -0.80
N LYS A 305 14.70 -5.84 0.33
CA LYS A 305 15.46 -6.89 0.98
C LYS A 305 14.63 -8.15 1.11
N HIS A 306 15.16 -9.24 0.58
CA HIS A 306 14.64 -10.58 0.75
C HIS A 306 15.57 -11.36 1.65
N PHE A 307 14.99 -12.12 2.55
CA PHE A 307 15.74 -12.98 3.44
C PHE A 307 15.46 -14.44 3.10
N SER A 308 16.53 -15.22 2.99
CA SER A 308 16.45 -16.68 2.84
C SER A 308 16.55 -17.37 4.19
N GLU A 309 16.13 -18.62 4.26
CA GLU A 309 16.34 -19.45 5.44
C GLU A 309 17.79 -19.35 5.98
N PRO A 310 18.00 -19.32 7.29
CA PRO A 310 16.99 -19.49 8.36
C PRO A 310 16.27 -18.19 8.79
N PHE A 311 16.52 -17.06 8.13
CA PHE A 311 15.97 -15.75 8.51
C PHE A 311 14.58 -15.57 7.91
N LYS A 312 13.55 -15.56 8.75
CA LYS A 312 12.14 -15.46 8.32
C LYS A 312 11.47 -14.14 8.67
N ASP A 313 12.09 -13.32 9.53
CA ASP A 313 11.47 -12.10 10.06
C ASP A 313 11.96 -10.84 9.35
N SER A 314 11.53 -10.66 8.09
CA SER A 314 11.83 -9.45 7.32
C SER A 314 11.24 -8.19 7.97
N ASN A 315 10.04 -8.29 8.52
CA ASN A 315 9.36 -7.18 9.17
C ASN A 315 10.08 -6.75 10.46
N GLY A 316 10.50 -7.71 11.30
CA GLY A 316 11.30 -7.44 12.50
C GLY A 316 12.63 -6.76 12.18
N TYR A 317 13.26 -7.12 11.05
CA TYR A 317 14.45 -6.39 10.58
C TYR A 317 14.14 -4.93 10.24
N GLY A 318 13.07 -4.67 9.50
CA GLY A 318 12.63 -3.30 9.19
C GLY A 318 12.25 -2.51 10.43
N GLU A 319 11.52 -3.15 11.37
CA GLU A 319 11.16 -2.55 12.65
C GLU A 319 12.39 -2.19 13.49
N SER A 320 13.42 -3.03 13.53
CA SER A 320 14.63 -2.78 14.31
C SER A 320 15.37 -1.53 13.82
N ILE A 321 15.42 -1.32 12.49
CA ILE A 321 16.00 -0.12 11.88
C ILE A 321 15.16 1.13 12.21
N ALA A 322 13.83 1.02 12.13
CA ALA A 322 12.95 2.13 12.48
C ALA A 322 13.04 2.49 13.97
N ARG A 323 13.12 1.50 14.86
CA ARG A 323 13.35 1.71 16.30
C ARG A 323 14.69 2.40 16.58
N LEU A 324 15.73 2.04 15.85
CA LEU A 324 17.04 2.68 15.96
C LEU A 324 16.95 4.17 15.57
N SER A 325 16.26 4.49 14.48
CA SER A 325 15.98 5.88 14.09
C SER A 325 15.23 6.63 15.19
N ASN A 326 14.19 6.03 15.75
CA ASN A 326 13.39 6.66 16.81
C ASN A 326 14.21 6.87 18.09
N MET A 327 15.10 5.94 18.43
CA MET A 327 15.99 6.07 19.58
C MET A 327 16.96 7.23 19.43
N LEU A 328 17.50 7.44 18.23
CA LEU A 328 18.49 8.49 17.97
C LEU A 328 17.87 9.87 17.69
N GLY A 329 16.69 9.92 17.08
CA GLY A 329 16.03 11.14 16.65
C GLY A 329 14.77 11.52 17.46
N GLY A 330 14.30 10.68 18.37
CA GLY A 330 12.98 10.85 19.00
C GLY A 330 11.80 10.62 18.02
N GLY A 331 12.09 10.14 16.81
CA GLY A 331 11.16 9.95 15.72
C GLY A 331 11.93 9.90 14.40
N VAL A 332 11.50 10.71 13.43
CA VAL A 332 12.15 10.82 12.12
C VAL A 332 13.40 11.69 12.20
N ILE A 333 14.47 11.25 11.54
CA ILE A 333 15.70 12.01 11.35
C ILE A 333 15.67 12.67 9.98
N VAL A 334 16.12 13.93 9.88
CA VAL A 334 16.34 14.63 8.61
C VAL A 334 17.81 14.94 8.41
N GLN A 335 18.31 14.72 7.19
CA GLN A 335 19.69 15.03 6.80
C GLN A 335 19.73 15.62 5.40
N ARG A 336 20.55 16.66 5.18
CA ARG A 336 20.84 17.16 3.84
C ARG A 336 21.71 16.16 3.07
N PHE A 337 21.44 15.98 1.80
CA PHE A 337 22.20 15.05 0.95
C PHE A 337 23.70 15.40 0.92
N GLY A 338 24.06 16.68 0.80
CA GLY A 338 25.46 17.11 0.82
C GLY A 338 26.17 16.82 2.15
N ASP A 339 25.45 16.86 3.28
CA ASP A 339 26.05 16.49 4.57
C ASP A 339 26.24 14.96 4.66
N LEU A 340 25.28 14.17 4.18
CA LEU A 340 25.39 12.72 4.12
C LEU A 340 26.61 12.27 3.30
N VAL A 341 26.77 12.80 2.09
CA VAL A 341 27.90 12.45 1.20
C VAL A 341 29.25 12.82 1.81
N ARG A 342 29.29 13.91 2.60
CA ARG A 342 30.51 14.33 3.33
C ARG A 342 30.74 13.57 4.63
N GLY A 343 29.87 12.61 4.98
CA GLY A 343 29.97 11.80 6.19
C GLY A 343 29.78 12.60 7.49
N ARG A 344 28.89 13.59 7.49
CA ARG A 344 28.64 14.43 8.66
C ARG A 344 27.16 14.62 8.92
N ARG A 345 26.78 14.74 10.18
CA ARG A 345 25.41 15.03 10.58
C ARG A 345 24.94 16.41 10.08
N SER A 346 23.66 16.55 9.75
CA SER A 346 23.04 17.87 9.60
C SER A 346 22.74 18.51 10.95
N ASN A 347 22.59 19.82 10.95
CA ASN A 347 22.12 20.59 12.09
C ASN A 347 21.03 21.58 11.64
N ALA A 348 20.27 22.12 12.61
CA ALA A 348 19.15 23.02 12.33
C ALA A 348 19.57 24.24 11.51
N LYS A 349 20.74 24.81 11.76
CA LYS A 349 21.22 25.99 11.04
C LYS A 349 21.42 25.70 9.54
N ARG A 350 22.12 24.61 9.19
CA ARG A 350 22.35 24.24 7.78
C ARG A 350 21.10 23.86 7.04
N ILE A 351 20.10 23.29 7.73
CA ILE A 351 18.81 22.99 7.12
C ILE A 351 18.05 24.29 6.83
N ALA A 352 17.98 25.19 7.81
CA ALA A 352 17.31 26.49 7.66
C ALA A 352 17.93 27.42 6.62
N GLU A 353 19.25 27.29 6.37
CA GLU A 353 19.99 28.05 5.33
C GLU A 353 19.89 27.40 3.94
N GLY A 354 19.33 26.20 3.83
CA GLY A 354 19.15 25.48 2.56
C GLY A 354 18.01 26.02 1.72
N MET A 355 18.00 25.65 0.42
CA MET A 355 16.95 26.06 -0.52
C MET A 355 15.62 25.28 -0.38
N VAL A 356 15.62 24.17 0.36
CA VAL A 356 14.44 23.34 0.58
C VAL A 356 13.87 23.66 1.96
N GLU A 357 12.67 24.22 2.00
CA GLU A 357 11.95 24.41 3.25
C GLU A 357 11.31 23.08 3.69
N PRO A 358 11.71 22.50 4.85
CA PRO A 358 11.18 21.24 5.32
C PRO A 358 9.68 21.29 5.58
N THR A 359 8.89 20.37 5.00
CA THR A 359 7.46 20.26 5.29
C THR A 359 7.16 19.43 6.53
N LEU A 360 8.14 18.65 7.02
CA LEU A 360 8.05 17.92 8.28
C LEU A 360 9.08 18.44 9.28
N ALA A 361 8.64 18.81 10.48
CA ALA A 361 9.52 19.05 11.60
C ALA A 361 10.14 17.73 12.08
N ALA A 362 11.37 17.47 11.71
CA ALA A 362 12.13 16.26 12.04
C ALA A 362 13.47 16.64 12.73
N THR A 363 14.08 15.68 13.42
CA THR A 363 15.35 15.90 14.12
C THR A 363 16.53 15.91 13.14
N PRO A 364 17.31 17.00 13.03
CA PRO A 364 18.53 17.01 12.23
C PRO A 364 19.55 15.99 12.76
N GLY A 365 20.00 15.08 11.91
CA GLY A 365 20.84 13.97 12.35
C GLY A 365 21.74 13.39 11.28
N ASP A 366 22.13 12.16 11.48
CA ASP A 366 23.00 11.37 10.60
C ASP A 366 22.37 10.00 10.31
N LEU A 367 21.90 9.82 9.09
CA LEU A 367 21.27 8.59 8.62
C LEU A 367 22.26 7.41 8.49
N SER A 368 23.56 7.69 8.46
CA SER A 368 24.59 6.64 8.44
C SER A 368 24.69 5.87 9.76
N LEU A 369 24.16 6.44 10.85
CA LEU A 369 24.06 5.75 12.14
C LEU A 369 22.86 4.80 12.24
N VAL A 370 21.94 4.87 11.28
CA VAL A 370 20.68 4.13 11.28
C VAL A 370 20.61 3.12 10.15
N LEU A 371 20.86 3.58 8.92
CA LEU A 371 20.73 2.74 7.74
C LEU A 371 21.98 1.86 7.56
N PRO A 372 21.81 0.54 7.34
CA PRO A 372 22.93 -0.32 6.94
C PRO A 372 23.64 0.24 5.71
N LYS A 373 24.96 0.16 5.72
CA LYS A 373 25.82 0.73 4.67
C LYS A 373 25.36 0.34 3.25
N ARG A 374 24.96 -0.91 3.03
CA ARG A 374 24.49 -1.41 1.73
C ARG A 374 23.24 -0.69 1.24
N ILE A 375 22.31 -0.37 2.13
CA ILE A 375 21.10 0.38 1.83
C ILE A 375 21.45 1.83 1.55
N LEU A 376 22.29 2.44 2.39
CA LEU A 376 22.69 3.83 2.28
C LEU A 376 23.46 4.11 0.99
N ASP A 377 24.47 3.28 0.67
CA ASP A 377 25.24 3.39 -0.58
C ASP A 377 24.31 3.28 -1.80
N GLY A 378 23.35 2.34 -1.78
CA GLY A 378 22.37 2.18 -2.86
C GLY A 378 21.47 3.41 -3.06
N ILE A 379 21.05 4.05 -1.98
CA ILE A 379 20.27 5.30 -2.03
C ILE A 379 21.11 6.44 -2.63
N ILE A 380 22.37 6.56 -2.24
CA ILE A 380 23.29 7.59 -2.77
C ILE A 380 23.50 7.37 -4.27
N GLU A 381 23.75 6.13 -4.71
CA GLU A 381 23.88 5.81 -6.15
C GLU A 381 22.61 6.16 -6.92
N MET A 382 21.44 5.85 -6.38
CA MET A 382 20.14 6.15 -7.01
C MET A 382 19.93 7.67 -7.14
N ILE A 383 20.28 8.46 -6.13
CA ILE A 383 20.17 9.93 -6.20
C ILE A 383 21.02 10.50 -7.33
N TYR A 384 22.27 10.06 -7.48
CA TYR A 384 23.12 10.47 -8.59
C TYR A 384 22.60 9.96 -9.95
N ALA A 385 21.97 8.79 -9.99
CA ALA A 385 21.37 8.29 -11.22
C ALA A 385 20.13 9.11 -11.63
N LEU A 386 19.28 9.48 -10.66
CA LEU A 386 18.12 10.35 -10.88
C LEU A 386 18.54 11.77 -11.32
N ASP A 387 19.64 12.29 -10.80
CA ASP A 387 20.16 13.62 -11.16
C ASP A 387 20.45 13.76 -12.67
N LYS A 388 20.72 12.63 -13.35
CA LYS A 388 20.95 12.61 -14.81
C LYS A 388 19.67 12.82 -15.62
N ILE A 389 18.51 12.53 -15.07
CA ILE A 389 17.22 12.69 -15.73
C ILE A 389 16.39 13.82 -15.13
N ALA A 390 16.70 14.23 -13.91
CA ALA A 390 16.10 15.35 -13.18
C ALA A 390 17.22 16.14 -12.48
N PRO A 391 17.95 17.00 -13.23
CA PRO A 391 19.08 17.76 -12.71
C PRO A 391 18.69 18.61 -11.49
N GLY A 392 19.47 18.50 -10.42
CA GLY A 392 19.18 19.12 -9.13
C GLY A 392 18.73 18.12 -8.05
N THR A 393 18.47 16.85 -8.42
CA THR A 393 18.16 15.80 -7.45
C THR A 393 19.30 15.58 -6.46
N ALA A 394 20.55 15.59 -6.93
CA ALA A 394 21.76 15.44 -6.11
C ALA A 394 22.27 16.76 -5.52
N ASN A 395 21.40 17.77 -5.40
CA ASN A 395 21.78 19.03 -4.75
C ASN A 395 22.11 18.81 -3.27
N ASP A 396 23.08 19.58 -2.75
CA ASP A 396 23.49 19.55 -1.34
C ASP A 396 22.32 19.76 -0.37
N ASP A 397 21.32 20.55 -0.77
CA ASP A 397 20.17 20.93 0.05
C ASP A 397 18.97 19.97 -0.07
N THR A 398 19.03 19.00 -0.98
CA THR A 398 18.01 17.93 -1.02
C THR A 398 17.90 17.27 0.35
N LEU A 399 16.68 17.18 0.89
CA LEU A 399 16.42 16.62 2.22
C LEU A 399 16.12 15.14 2.13
N LEU A 400 16.70 14.38 3.05
CA LEU A 400 16.48 12.96 3.23
C LEU A 400 15.91 12.72 4.64
N TYR A 401 14.73 12.14 4.71
CA TYR A 401 14.11 11.78 5.97
C TYR A 401 14.17 10.26 6.18
N GLY A 402 14.58 9.83 7.33
CA GLY A 402 14.70 8.42 7.65
C GLY A 402 14.06 8.04 8.99
N VAL A 403 13.50 6.85 9.00
CA VAL A 403 13.50 5.89 7.90
C VAL A 403 12.11 5.71 7.31
N GLU A 404 12.05 5.41 6.03
CA GLU A 404 10.83 4.89 5.43
C GLU A 404 10.96 3.37 5.33
N VAL A 405 9.94 2.67 5.81
CA VAL A 405 9.87 1.20 5.75
C VAL A 405 8.52 0.80 5.16
N LYS A 406 8.53 -0.08 4.19
CA LYS A 406 7.32 -0.75 3.71
C LYS A 406 7.34 -2.20 4.16
N PHE A 407 6.42 -2.51 5.05
CA PHE A 407 6.19 -3.85 5.54
C PHE A 407 5.24 -4.59 4.61
N TYR A 408 5.49 -5.87 4.39
CA TYR A 408 4.63 -6.76 3.63
C TYR A 408 4.20 -7.92 4.52
N ASN A 409 2.94 -8.34 4.36
CA ASN A 409 2.46 -9.53 5.04
C ASN A 409 3.19 -10.77 4.53
N MET A 410 3.22 -11.83 5.33
CA MET A 410 3.69 -13.12 4.88
C MET A 410 2.88 -13.55 3.65
N GLU A 411 3.54 -14.16 2.68
CA GLU A 411 2.89 -14.71 1.51
C GLU A 411 2.28 -16.06 1.87
N VAL A 412 0.96 -16.16 1.74
CA VAL A 412 0.22 -17.39 1.96
C VAL A 412 0.39 -18.29 0.74
N GLU A 413 0.62 -19.60 0.96
CA GLU A 413 0.70 -20.57 -0.12
C GLU A 413 -0.69 -20.86 -0.69
N LEU A 414 -0.90 -20.51 -1.95
CA LEU A 414 -2.18 -20.60 -2.66
C LEU A 414 -1.98 -21.30 -4.01
N ASP A 415 -3.05 -21.87 -4.54
CA ASP A 415 -3.09 -22.39 -5.91
C ASP A 415 -3.39 -21.28 -6.96
N GLU A 416 -3.54 -21.67 -8.23
CA GLU A 416 -3.87 -20.77 -9.32
C GLU A 416 -5.27 -20.14 -9.25
N HIS A 417 -6.12 -20.61 -8.32
CA HIS A 417 -7.44 -20.07 -8.05
C HIS A 417 -7.46 -19.13 -6.84
N LEU A 418 -6.31 -18.87 -6.23
CA LEU A 418 -6.15 -18.17 -4.95
C LEU A 418 -6.85 -18.90 -3.80
N GLU A 419 -7.00 -20.22 -3.94
CA GLU A 419 -7.55 -21.13 -2.94
C GLU A 419 -6.40 -21.69 -2.08
N SER A 420 -6.64 -21.82 -0.78
CA SER A 420 -5.67 -22.43 0.13
C SER A 420 -5.68 -23.97 0.00
N CYS A 421 -4.89 -24.66 0.81
CA CYS A 421 -4.96 -26.12 0.92
C CYS A 421 -6.31 -26.65 1.42
N HIS A 422 -7.18 -25.77 1.92
CA HIS A 422 -8.56 -26.08 2.32
C HIS A 422 -9.53 -25.66 1.24
N LYS A 423 -10.27 -26.62 0.68
CA LYS A 423 -11.23 -26.38 -0.39
C LYS A 423 -12.34 -25.42 0.03
N GLY A 424 -12.57 -24.38 -0.79
CA GLY A 424 -13.57 -23.33 -0.53
C GLY A 424 -13.08 -22.22 0.39
N LEU A 425 -11.77 -22.19 0.74
CA LEU A 425 -11.14 -21.12 1.48
C LEU A 425 -10.18 -20.34 0.59
N TYR A 426 -10.60 -19.13 0.19
CA TYR A 426 -9.84 -18.23 -0.65
C TYR A 426 -9.21 -17.12 0.18
N ILE A 427 -7.96 -16.75 -0.13
CA ILE A 427 -7.23 -15.72 0.61
C ILE A 427 -6.72 -14.68 -0.37
N ILE A 428 -7.20 -13.45 -0.25
CA ILE A 428 -6.94 -12.34 -1.16
C ILE A 428 -6.63 -11.05 -0.38
N GLY A 429 -6.41 -9.97 -1.09
CA GLY A 429 -6.09 -8.68 -0.48
C GLY A 429 -4.67 -8.66 0.08
N ASP A 430 -4.35 -7.57 0.79
CA ASP A 430 -3.01 -7.33 1.32
C ASP A 430 -2.59 -8.37 2.37
N GLY A 431 -3.57 -8.96 3.07
CA GLY A 431 -3.35 -10.03 4.06
C GLY A 431 -2.84 -11.35 3.48
N SER A 432 -3.04 -11.59 2.18
CA SER A 432 -2.49 -12.77 1.49
C SER A 432 -0.98 -12.68 1.23
N GLY A 433 -0.39 -11.47 1.31
CA GLY A 433 0.97 -11.21 0.87
C GLY A 433 1.16 -11.20 -0.65
N VAL A 434 0.10 -11.46 -1.43
CA VAL A 434 0.12 -11.52 -2.92
C VAL A 434 -0.20 -10.17 -3.53
N THR A 435 -1.12 -9.40 -2.93
CA THR A 435 -1.57 -8.11 -3.47
C THR A 435 -1.28 -6.96 -2.50
N HIS A 436 -0.83 -5.80 -3.02
CA HIS A 436 -0.37 -4.66 -2.22
C HIS A 436 -0.88 -3.32 -2.75
N SER A 437 -1.83 -3.32 -3.66
CA SER A 437 -2.45 -2.12 -4.23
C SER A 437 -3.95 -2.27 -4.35
N LEU A 438 -4.66 -1.14 -4.48
CA LEU A 438 -6.12 -1.12 -4.66
C LEU A 438 -6.53 -1.99 -5.86
N SER A 439 -5.89 -1.79 -7.02
CA SER A 439 -6.23 -2.52 -8.25
C SER A 439 -6.01 -4.03 -8.13
N HIS A 440 -4.85 -4.46 -7.60
CA HIS A 440 -4.56 -5.89 -7.46
C HIS A 440 -5.50 -6.56 -6.44
N ALA A 441 -5.77 -5.90 -5.31
CA ALA A 441 -6.70 -6.42 -4.31
C ALA A 441 -8.11 -6.54 -4.89
N SER A 442 -8.62 -5.50 -5.58
CA SER A 442 -9.91 -5.53 -6.23
C SER A 442 -10.00 -6.61 -7.33
N ALA A 443 -8.95 -6.69 -8.18
CA ALA A 443 -8.87 -7.69 -9.25
C ALA A 443 -8.85 -9.13 -8.71
N SER A 444 -8.15 -9.39 -7.59
CA SER A 444 -8.17 -10.70 -6.94
C SER A 444 -9.57 -11.05 -6.41
N GLY A 445 -10.30 -10.06 -5.91
CA GLY A 445 -11.69 -10.23 -5.48
C GLY A 445 -12.63 -10.61 -6.61
N VAL A 446 -12.54 -9.90 -7.75
CA VAL A 446 -13.30 -10.23 -8.95
C VAL A 446 -12.95 -11.64 -9.46
N TYR A 447 -11.66 -11.97 -9.48
CA TYR A 447 -11.19 -13.27 -9.93
C TYR A 447 -11.79 -14.41 -9.11
N VAL A 448 -11.64 -14.36 -7.79
CA VAL A 448 -12.16 -15.39 -6.88
C VAL A 448 -13.69 -15.51 -6.98
N ALA A 449 -14.42 -14.40 -7.04
CA ALA A 449 -15.86 -14.41 -7.23
C ALA A 449 -16.28 -15.20 -8.48
N ARG A 450 -15.59 -14.99 -9.60
CA ARG A 450 -15.82 -15.72 -10.85
C ARG A 450 -15.47 -17.20 -10.76
N GLN A 451 -14.43 -17.58 -10.01
CA GLN A 451 -14.08 -18.98 -9.79
C GLN A 451 -15.16 -19.69 -8.97
N ILE A 452 -15.64 -19.06 -7.90
CA ILE A 452 -16.70 -19.58 -7.05
C ILE A 452 -17.99 -19.88 -7.85
N VAL A 453 -18.43 -18.94 -8.67
CA VAL A 453 -19.66 -19.13 -9.47
C VAL A 453 -19.49 -20.25 -10.50
N LYS A 454 -18.36 -20.31 -11.22
CA LYS A 454 -18.07 -21.39 -12.16
C LYS A 454 -17.97 -22.78 -11.53
N GLY A 455 -17.47 -22.85 -10.30
CA GLY A 455 -17.36 -24.13 -9.57
C GLY A 455 -18.69 -24.62 -8.99
N ASN A 456 -19.72 -23.76 -8.98
CA ASN A 456 -21.07 -24.08 -8.54
C ASN A 456 -22.01 -24.43 -9.72
N GLU A 457 -21.58 -24.25 -10.98
CA GLU A 457 -22.23 -24.75 -12.19
C GLU A 457 -21.87 -26.23 -12.45
#